data_9f322d0021ef12fb2aa4d5345e26e35f
#
_entry.id   9f322d0021ef12fb2aa4d5345e26e35f
#
_cell.length_a   1.000
_cell.length_b   1.000
_cell.length_c   1.000
_cell.angle_alpha   90.00
_cell.angle_beta   90.00
_cell.angle_gamma   90.00
#
_symmetry.space_group_name_H-M   'P 1'
#
loop_
_entity.id
_entity.type
_entity.pdbx_description
1 polymer ?
#
loop_
_entity_poly.entity_id
_entity_poly.type
_entity_poly.pdbx_seq_one_letter_code
_entity_poly.pdbx_strand_id
1 'polypeptide(L)'
;MAMHFDLTDMQLMVNVAGAQSMTKGAERTFLSLPAASNRVKNLEAHLGTALFYRTSQGVTLTPSGETFVRHARIVLRQLEHLRGDFEFHERGGEVHAFIR
;
A
#
# COMPACT_ATOMS: atom_id res chain seq x y z
N MET A 1 -6.39 -17.64 -9.98
CA MET A 1 -6.47 -16.29 -10.53
C MET A 1 -5.20 -15.52 -10.20
N ALA A 2 -4.63 -14.87 -11.20
CA ALA A 2 -3.38 -14.13 -10.99
C ALA A 2 -3.67 -12.77 -10.38
N MET A 3 -2.85 -12.38 -9.41
CA MET A 3 -2.88 -11.04 -8.88
C MET A 3 -1.90 -10.18 -9.67
N HIS A 4 -2.35 -9.01 -10.07
CA HIS A 4 -1.54 -8.10 -10.88
C HIS A 4 -1.02 -6.93 -10.07
N PHE A 5 -0.98 -7.08 -8.76
CA PHE A 5 -0.41 -6.08 -7.87
C PHE A 5 0.20 -6.78 -6.67
N ASP A 6 1.11 -6.10 -6.00
CA ASP A 6 1.88 -6.66 -4.90
C ASP A 6 1.86 -5.73 -3.69
N LEU A 7 2.63 -6.10 -2.66
CA LEU A 7 2.67 -5.30 -1.43
C LEU A 7 3.27 -3.93 -1.65
N THR A 8 4.21 -3.81 -2.57
CA THR A 8 4.78 -2.50 -2.90
C THR A 8 3.70 -1.59 -3.47
N ASP A 9 2.83 -2.14 -4.32
CA ASP A 9 1.72 -1.35 -4.87
C ASP A 9 0.77 -0.90 -3.77
N MET A 10 0.47 -1.78 -2.82
CA MET A 10 -0.39 -1.41 -1.70
C MET A 10 0.23 -0.31 -0.86
N GLN A 11 1.53 -0.42 -0.58
CA GLN A 11 2.25 0.56 0.21
C GLN A 11 2.30 1.90 -0.51
N LEU A 12 2.56 1.86 -1.82
CA LEU A 12 2.57 3.05 -2.64
C LEU A 12 1.22 3.76 -2.60
N MET A 13 0.14 3.01 -2.80
CA MET A 13 -1.20 3.60 -2.79
C MET A 13 -1.51 4.29 -1.45
N VAL A 14 -1.18 3.63 -0.35
CA VAL A 14 -1.40 4.21 0.98
C VAL A 14 -0.57 5.48 1.16
N ASN A 15 0.68 5.44 0.74
CA ASN A 15 1.58 6.59 0.90
C ASN A 15 1.16 7.76 0.02
N VAL A 16 0.77 7.49 -1.22
CA VAL A 16 0.31 8.55 -2.12
C VAL A 16 -0.98 9.17 -1.58
N ALA A 17 -1.91 8.33 -1.13
CA ALA A 17 -3.17 8.81 -0.58
C ALA A 17 -2.95 9.68 0.66
N GLY A 18 -2.07 9.22 1.55
CA GLY A 18 -1.79 9.95 2.79
C GLY A 18 -1.11 11.29 2.54
N ALA A 19 -0.21 11.34 1.55
CA ALA A 19 0.52 12.56 1.23
C ALA A 19 -0.26 13.46 0.27
N GLN A 20 -1.28 12.92 -0.39
CA GLN A 20 -2.02 13.61 -1.47
C GLN A 20 -1.06 14.11 -2.55
N SER A 21 0.00 13.35 -2.80
CA SER A 21 1.06 13.73 -3.70
C SER A 21 1.73 12.48 -4.24
N MET A 22 1.79 12.36 -5.56
CA MET A 22 2.48 11.24 -6.19
C MET A 22 3.97 11.28 -5.87
N THR A 23 4.57 12.47 -5.91
CA THR A 23 5.99 12.62 -5.64
C THR A 23 6.34 12.19 -4.22
N LYS A 24 5.58 12.69 -3.24
CA LYS A 24 5.85 12.34 -1.85
C LYS A 24 5.53 10.89 -1.56
N GLY A 25 4.47 10.36 -2.16
CA GLY A 25 4.14 8.96 -2.01
C GLY A 25 5.23 8.05 -2.55
N ALA A 26 5.78 8.42 -3.73
CA ALA A 26 6.90 7.68 -4.31
C ALA A 26 8.10 7.69 -3.38
N GLU A 27 8.44 8.87 -2.85
CA GLU A 27 9.58 8.99 -1.92
C GLU A 27 9.41 8.09 -0.70
N ARG A 28 8.22 8.09 -0.12
CA ARG A 28 7.94 7.28 1.07
C ARG A 28 7.98 5.79 0.78
N THR A 29 7.83 5.41 -0.48
CA THR A 29 7.87 4.01 -0.90
C THR A 29 9.22 3.66 -1.52
N PHE A 30 10.17 4.59 -1.50
CA PHE A 30 11.52 4.41 -2.05
C PHE A 30 11.50 4.08 -3.53
N LEU A 31 10.60 4.76 -4.25
CA LEU A 31 10.48 4.63 -5.70
C LEU A 31 10.73 5.96 -6.36
N SER A 32 11.26 5.90 -7.59
CA SER A 32 11.32 7.10 -8.42
C SER A 32 9.90 7.50 -8.83
N LEU A 33 9.70 8.75 -9.19
CA LEU A 33 8.39 9.20 -9.62
C LEU A 33 7.89 8.45 -10.85
N PRO A 34 8.72 8.23 -11.90
CA PRO A 34 8.25 7.44 -13.05
C PRO A 34 7.88 6.02 -12.68
N ALA A 35 8.64 5.38 -11.79
CA ALA A 35 8.32 4.01 -11.37
C ALA A 35 6.99 3.98 -10.61
N ALA A 36 6.78 4.93 -9.71
CA ALA A 36 5.53 5.02 -8.96
C ALA A 36 4.35 5.28 -9.89
N SER A 37 4.50 6.21 -10.82
CA SER A 37 3.45 6.52 -11.78
C SER A 37 3.07 5.31 -12.61
N ASN A 38 4.07 4.55 -13.06
CA ASN A 38 3.83 3.35 -13.84
C ASN A 38 3.09 2.30 -13.03
N ARG A 39 3.47 2.11 -11.77
CA ARG A 39 2.77 1.13 -10.92
C ARG A 39 1.31 1.51 -10.73
N VAL A 40 1.02 2.78 -10.49
CA VAL A 40 -0.37 3.21 -10.33
C VAL A 40 -1.14 3.03 -11.63
N LYS A 41 -0.55 3.39 -12.77
CA LYS A 41 -1.21 3.22 -14.06
C LYS A 41 -1.52 1.76 -14.34
N ASN A 42 -0.56 0.87 -14.08
CA ASN A 42 -0.78 -0.55 -14.31
C ASN A 42 -1.87 -1.09 -13.41
N LEU A 43 -1.87 -0.66 -12.16
CA LEU A 43 -2.90 -1.07 -11.20
C LEU A 43 -4.27 -0.62 -11.67
N GLU A 44 -4.39 0.63 -12.10
CA GLU A 44 -5.67 1.15 -12.62
C GLU A 44 -6.11 0.38 -13.85
N ALA A 45 -5.17 0.03 -14.73
CA ALA A 45 -5.50 -0.73 -15.93
C ALA A 45 -6.03 -2.12 -15.59
N HIS A 46 -5.39 -2.80 -14.63
CA HIS A 46 -5.83 -4.13 -14.22
C HIS A 46 -7.18 -4.12 -13.52
N LEU A 47 -7.44 -3.10 -12.73
CA LEU A 47 -8.71 -3.00 -12.01
C LEU A 47 -9.80 -2.38 -12.88
N GLY A 48 -9.43 -1.77 -14.00
CA GLY A 48 -10.40 -1.18 -14.90
C GLY A 48 -11.05 0.08 -14.39
N THR A 49 -10.37 0.80 -13.47
CA THR A 49 -10.94 2.01 -12.89
C THR A 49 -9.82 2.92 -12.41
N ALA A 50 -10.07 4.21 -12.43
CA ALA A 50 -9.13 5.18 -11.88
C ALA A 50 -9.16 5.10 -10.36
N LEU A 51 -8.00 5.22 -9.75
CA LEU A 51 -7.88 5.20 -8.30
C LEU A 51 -7.63 6.59 -7.74
N PHE A 52 -7.14 7.50 -8.56
CA PHE A 52 -6.88 8.88 -8.14
C PHE A 52 -7.49 9.87 -9.11
N TYR A 53 -8.00 10.97 -8.57
CA TYR A 53 -8.23 12.18 -9.31
C TYR A 53 -6.97 13.01 -9.27
N ARG A 54 -6.57 13.57 -10.39
CA ARG A 54 -5.36 14.39 -10.47
C ARG A 54 -5.75 15.83 -10.68
N THR A 55 -5.19 16.71 -9.85
CA THR A 55 -5.43 18.14 -9.95
C THR A 55 -4.08 18.85 -9.94
N SER A 56 -4.10 20.17 -10.18
CA SER A 56 -2.88 20.96 -10.12
C SER A 56 -2.29 20.98 -8.70
N GLN A 57 -3.07 20.63 -7.69
CA GLN A 57 -2.62 20.67 -6.30
C GLN A 57 -2.26 19.30 -5.77
N GLY A 58 -2.36 18.26 -6.58
CA GLY A 58 -1.98 16.92 -6.14
C GLY A 58 -3.01 15.89 -6.57
N VAL A 59 -3.14 14.86 -5.77
CA VAL A 59 -4.04 13.73 -6.07
C VAL A 59 -4.95 13.46 -4.89
N THR A 60 -6.17 13.04 -5.20
CA THR A 60 -7.12 12.57 -4.19
C THR A 60 -7.72 11.27 -4.67
N LEU A 61 -8.25 10.48 -3.74
CA LEU A 61 -8.78 9.16 -4.07
C LEU A 61 -10.15 9.25 -4.73
N THR A 62 -10.35 8.41 -5.74
CA THR A 62 -11.68 8.11 -6.25
C THR A 62 -12.37 7.16 -5.26
N PRO A 63 -13.69 6.89 -5.42
CA PRO A 63 -14.33 5.86 -4.59
C PRO A 63 -13.64 4.50 -4.72
N SER A 64 -13.20 4.12 -5.92
CA SER A 64 -12.44 2.89 -6.10
C SER A 64 -11.11 2.94 -5.38
N GLY A 65 -10.44 4.10 -5.40
CA GLY A 65 -9.20 4.28 -4.68
C GLY A 65 -9.39 4.17 -3.19
N GLU A 66 -10.48 4.72 -2.66
CA GLU A 66 -10.78 4.61 -1.24
C GLU A 66 -10.98 3.15 -0.83
N THR A 67 -11.68 2.39 -1.66
CA THR A 67 -11.87 0.97 -1.40
C THR A 67 -10.53 0.24 -1.37
N PHE A 68 -9.69 0.50 -2.36
CA PHE A 68 -8.39 -0.15 -2.43
C PHE A 68 -7.53 0.17 -1.19
N VAL A 69 -7.44 1.45 -0.86
CA VAL A 69 -6.59 1.88 0.27
C VAL A 69 -7.11 1.33 1.58
N ARG A 70 -8.43 1.27 1.75
CA ARG A 70 -8.99 0.69 2.98
C ARG A 70 -8.54 -0.75 3.18
N HIS A 71 -8.64 -1.55 2.13
CA HIS A 71 -8.19 -2.94 2.20
C HIS A 71 -6.68 -3.05 2.33
N ALA A 72 -5.95 -2.21 1.60
CA ALA A 72 -4.49 -2.23 1.67
C ALA A 72 -4.00 -1.93 3.09
N ARG A 73 -4.62 -0.98 3.78
CA ARG A 73 -4.23 -0.67 5.15
C ARG A 73 -4.42 -1.87 6.08
N ILE A 74 -5.50 -2.63 5.87
CA ILE A 74 -5.75 -3.83 6.68
C ILE A 74 -4.68 -4.88 6.43
N VAL A 75 -4.36 -5.13 5.15
CA VAL A 75 -3.34 -6.11 4.79
C VAL A 75 -1.98 -5.72 5.37
N LEU A 76 -1.60 -4.46 5.20
CA LEU A 76 -0.30 -3.98 5.67
C LEU A 76 -0.21 -4.04 7.20
N ARG A 77 -1.30 -3.76 7.89
CA ARG A 77 -1.32 -3.87 9.35
C ARG A 77 -1.14 -5.32 9.79
N GLN A 78 -1.78 -6.25 9.09
CA GLN A 78 -1.61 -7.67 9.40
C GLN A 78 -0.16 -8.12 9.22
N LEU A 79 0.50 -7.60 8.19
CA LEU A 79 1.91 -7.92 7.99
C LEU A 79 2.78 -7.36 9.11
N GLU A 80 2.43 -6.17 9.61
CA GLU A 80 3.14 -5.61 10.76
C GLU A 80 2.98 -6.50 11.99
N HIS A 81 1.78 -6.98 12.22
CA HIS A 81 1.53 -7.88 13.33
C HIS A 81 2.29 -9.18 13.19
N LEU A 82 2.29 -9.74 11.98
CA LEU A 82 3.04 -10.97 11.72
C LEU A 82 4.53 -10.77 12.02
N ARG A 83 5.10 -9.69 11.51
CA ARG A 83 6.51 -9.41 11.74
C ARG A 83 6.81 -9.21 13.23
N GLY A 84 5.94 -8.47 13.91
CA GLY A 84 6.11 -8.24 15.33
C GLY A 84 6.07 -9.51 16.14
N ASP A 85 5.16 -10.42 15.80
CA ASP A 85 5.07 -11.69 16.50
C ASP A 85 6.34 -12.53 16.31
N PHE A 86 6.89 -12.52 15.11
CA PHE A 86 8.14 -13.25 14.86
C PHE A 86 9.31 -12.60 15.57
N GLU A 87 9.40 -11.30 15.60
CA GLU A 87 10.47 -10.61 16.31
C GLU A 87 10.41 -10.91 17.80
N PHE A 88 9.21 -10.92 18.35
CA PHE A 88 9.02 -11.25 19.75
C PHE A 88 9.48 -12.67 20.04
N HIS A 89 9.12 -13.61 19.19
CA HIS A 89 9.51 -14.99 19.32
C HIS A 89 11.04 -15.16 19.23
N GLU A 90 11.68 -14.50 18.29
CA GLU A 90 13.12 -14.59 18.09
C GLU A 90 13.90 -14.05 19.27
N ARG A 91 13.32 -13.12 20.01
CA ARG A 91 13.98 -12.55 21.18
C ARG A 91 13.74 -13.35 22.45
N GLY A 92 13.22 -14.56 22.32
CA GLY A 92 12.94 -15.39 23.47
C GLY A 92 11.65 -15.10 24.16
N GLY A 93 10.74 -14.45 23.45
CA GLY A 93 9.42 -14.18 24.00
C GLY A 93 8.62 -15.45 24.16
N GLU A 94 7.48 -15.33 24.80
CA GLU A 94 6.63 -16.47 25.05
C GLU A 94 6.05 -17.00 23.76
N VAL A 95 6.34 -18.25 23.47
CA VAL A 95 5.89 -18.87 22.24
C VAL A 95 4.38 -18.91 22.15
N HIS A 96 3.73 -19.20 23.25
CA HIS A 96 2.28 -19.31 23.24
C HIS A 96 1.57 -17.97 23.02
N ALA A 97 2.31 -16.87 23.01
CA ALA A 97 1.70 -15.58 22.77
C ALA A 97 1.06 -15.48 21.40
N PHE A 98 1.52 -16.26 20.43
CA PHE A 98 0.95 -16.20 19.11
C PHE A 98 0.35 -17.51 18.64
N ILE A 99 0.14 -18.41 19.54
CA ILE A 99 -0.50 -19.68 19.20
C ILE A 99 -2.02 -19.56 19.15
N ARG A 100 -2.57 -18.54 19.60
CA ARG A 100 -4.03 -18.38 19.62
C ARG A 100 -4.66 -18.23 18.27
#